data_ac2adbbccbbf926074a6980952d368a2
#
_entry.id   ac2adbbccbbf926074a6980952d368a2
#
_cell.length_a   1.000
_cell.length_b   1.000
_cell.length_c   1.000
_cell.angle_alpha   90.00
_cell.angle_beta   90.00
_cell.angle_gamma   90.00
#
_symmetry.space_group_name_H-M   'P 1'
#
loop_
_entity.id
_entity.type
_entity.pdbx_description
1 polymer ?
#
loop_
_entity_poly.entity_id
_entity_poly.type
_entity_poly.pdbx_seq_one_letter_code
_entity_poly.pdbx_strand_id
1 'polypeptide(L)'
;MVGGSYAGIRAALTRYEYPETIFAAFSSSAPVEARINMTMYWDQVYRGMVANGWTNCTQDIRAALDYIDDQLSDEETASSIKQLFFGSGAEINSNGDFTSALTGIYGFFQSYGMSGGTGGLGSFCTYLEVDPETNGSTGPDGLAPLYGGQYVAERWAQWPVFTELVNENMDTNCRSLNESAPLDCDFSKPYGDPSAISWTWQYCTEWGFYQASNDGPHALLSRYQTLEYQQEVCNRQFPSAVVKGLLPPQPLADDVNKALGGWTIRPSNVYFSGGEFDPWRTLSILSTEDIAPQGVQFSTTIPGCGVETSENTVFGYIMENSEHCFDFQSTPTSGKLSRGLFTSAMLEWLPCFGQE
;
A
#
# COMPACT_ATOMS: atom_id res chain seq x y z
N MET A 1 -11.55 -8.98 20.58
CA MET A 1 -11.76 -8.34 19.25
C MET A 1 -10.68 -8.80 18.29
N VAL A 2 -10.97 -8.99 17.00
CA VAL A 2 -9.97 -9.43 15.99
C VAL A 2 -10.15 -8.56 14.76
N GLY A 3 -9.05 -8.02 14.25
CA GLY A 3 -9.08 -7.19 13.07
C GLY A 3 -7.75 -7.14 12.33
N GLY A 4 -7.82 -7.02 11.01
CA GLY A 4 -6.68 -6.78 10.14
C GLY A 4 -6.78 -5.41 9.47
N SER A 5 -5.63 -4.81 9.12
CA SER A 5 -5.60 -3.52 8.44
C SER A 5 -6.29 -2.42 9.27
N TYR A 6 -7.18 -1.65 8.69
CA TYR A 6 -8.00 -0.66 9.40
C TYR A 6 -8.80 -1.28 10.57
N ALA A 7 -9.38 -2.47 10.37
CA ALA A 7 -10.05 -3.17 11.47
C ALA A 7 -9.08 -3.60 12.59
N GLY A 8 -7.79 -3.79 12.27
CA GLY A 8 -6.71 -4.01 13.25
C GLY A 8 -6.42 -2.76 14.08
N ILE A 9 -6.42 -1.57 13.46
CA ILE A 9 -6.36 -0.29 14.18
C ILE A 9 -7.52 -0.22 15.19
N ARG A 10 -8.74 -0.49 14.72
CA ARG A 10 -9.95 -0.48 15.59
C ARG A 10 -9.85 -1.50 16.70
N ALA A 11 -9.29 -2.71 16.45
CA ALA A 11 -9.13 -3.73 17.48
C ALA A 11 -8.18 -3.27 18.60
N ALA A 12 -7.01 -2.73 18.23
CA ALA A 12 -6.03 -2.23 19.18
C ALA A 12 -6.56 -1.03 19.99
N LEU A 13 -7.05 0.00 19.27
CA LEU A 13 -7.51 1.23 19.91
C LEU A 13 -8.76 1.04 20.76
N THR A 14 -9.70 0.17 20.36
CA THR A 14 -10.88 -0.10 21.19
C THR A 14 -10.50 -0.81 22.49
N ARG A 15 -9.51 -1.73 22.45
CA ARG A 15 -8.98 -2.32 23.69
C ARG A 15 -8.24 -1.29 24.54
N TYR A 16 -7.48 -0.39 23.91
CA TYR A 16 -6.75 0.67 24.61
C TYR A 16 -7.68 1.62 25.35
N GLU A 17 -8.72 2.11 24.67
CA GLU A 17 -9.67 3.10 25.21
C GLU A 17 -10.75 2.48 26.12
N TYR A 18 -11.15 1.23 25.87
CA TYR A 18 -12.26 0.57 26.56
C TYR A 18 -11.88 -0.82 27.11
N PRO A 19 -10.86 -0.89 27.99
CA PRO A 19 -10.36 -2.18 28.52
C PRO A 19 -11.40 -2.99 29.28
N GLU A 20 -12.37 -2.34 29.91
CA GLU A 20 -13.49 -2.96 30.62
C GLU A 20 -14.51 -3.65 29.70
N THR A 21 -14.57 -3.22 28.43
CA THR A 21 -15.54 -3.74 27.45
C THR A 21 -14.89 -4.78 26.54
N ILE A 22 -13.65 -4.55 26.13
CA ILE A 22 -12.90 -5.44 25.22
C ILE A 22 -11.80 -6.13 26.01
N PHE A 23 -12.01 -7.39 26.36
CA PHE A 23 -11.07 -8.18 27.16
C PHE A 23 -9.70 -8.36 26.49
N ALA A 24 -9.66 -8.71 25.21
CA ALA A 24 -8.42 -8.91 24.45
C ALA A 24 -8.60 -8.55 22.97
N ALA A 25 -7.48 -8.26 22.31
CA ALA A 25 -7.50 -7.96 20.87
C ALA A 25 -6.36 -8.63 20.12
N PHE A 26 -6.64 -8.98 18.85
CA PHE A 26 -5.68 -9.34 17.83
C PHE A 26 -5.69 -8.26 16.77
N SER A 27 -4.56 -7.57 16.61
CA SER A 27 -4.36 -6.46 15.69
C SER A 27 -3.30 -6.84 14.67
N SER A 28 -3.75 -7.23 13.46
CA SER A 28 -2.87 -7.63 12.36
C SER A 28 -2.70 -6.50 11.37
N SER A 29 -1.45 -6.23 10.94
CA SER A 29 -1.12 -5.31 9.85
C SER A 29 -1.77 -3.92 10.01
N ALA A 30 -1.78 -3.40 11.22
CA ALA A 30 -2.54 -2.21 11.59
C ALA A 30 -1.65 -0.96 11.64
N PRO A 31 -1.80 0.03 10.73
CA PRO A 31 -1.06 1.29 10.78
C PRO A 31 -1.65 2.22 11.85
N VAL A 32 -1.18 2.11 13.08
CA VAL A 32 -1.67 2.89 14.24
C VAL A 32 -1.22 4.34 14.22
N GLU A 33 -0.16 4.65 13.50
CA GLU A 33 0.37 6.01 13.36
C GLU A 33 -0.26 6.70 12.16
N ALA A 34 -0.94 7.81 12.38
CA ALA A 34 -1.42 8.67 11.31
C ALA A 34 -0.27 9.50 10.73
N ARG A 35 -0.17 9.57 9.40
CA ARG A 35 0.89 10.32 8.73
C ARG A 35 0.48 10.76 7.34
N ILE A 36 0.66 12.05 7.01
CA ILE A 36 0.29 12.56 5.68
C ILE A 36 1.19 11.93 4.62
N ASN A 37 2.51 12.11 4.74
CA ASN A 37 3.46 11.53 3.80
C ASN A 37 3.75 10.07 4.15
N MET A 38 3.31 9.15 3.30
CA MET A 38 3.54 7.70 3.43
C MET A 38 4.37 7.15 2.25
N THR A 39 5.40 7.86 1.83
CA THR A 39 6.33 7.41 0.77
C THR A 39 7.01 6.09 1.10
N MET A 40 7.23 5.79 2.39
CA MET A 40 7.78 4.52 2.88
C MET A 40 6.92 3.29 2.51
N TYR A 41 5.67 3.47 2.09
CA TYR A 41 4.86 2.40 1.52
C TYR A 41 5.59 1.78 0.32
N TRP A 42 6.11 2.61 -0.56
CA TRP A 42 6.80 2.17 -1.78
C TRP A 42 8.21 1.66 -1.52
N ASP A 43 8.89 2.19 -0.50
CA ASP A 43 10.18 1.63 -0.05
C ASP A 43 10.00 0.19 0.42
N GLN A 44 8.88 -0.13 1.06
CA GLN A 44 8.61 -1.48 1.53
C GLN A 44 8.24 -2.42 0.37
N VAL A 45 7.49 -1.96 -0.63
CA VAL A 45 7.25 -2.69 -1.88
C VAL A 45 8.58 -3.00 -2.58
N TYR A 46 9.47 -2.00 -2.71
CA TYR A 46 10.81 -2.18 -3.27
C TYR A 46 11.62 -3.25 -2.51
N ARG A 47 11.63 -3.20 -1.18
CA ARG A 47 12.33 -4.20 -0.34
C ARG A 47 11.78 -5.61 -0.60
N GLY A 48 10.47 -5.76 -0.72
CA GLY A 48 9.84 -7.05 -1.03
C GLY A 48 10.20 -7.55 -2.43
N MET A 49 10.21 -6.68 -3.44
CA MET A 49 10.68 -7.06 -4.80
C MET A 49 12.11 -7.54 -4.80
N VAL A 50 13.02 -6.78 -4.18
CA VAL A 50 14.45 -7.12 -4.11
C VAL A 50 14.70 -8.42 -3.35
N ALA A 51 14.06 -8.61 -2.20
CA ALA A 51 14.18 -9.82 -1.38
C ALA A 51 13.69 -11.07 -2.12
N ASN A 52 12.74 -10.91 -3.04
CA ASN A 52 12.22 -11.98 -3.89
C ASN A 52 12.97 -12.11 -5.24
N GLY A 53 14.12 -11.45 -5.40
CA GLY A 53 15.02 -11.64 -6.56
C GLY A 53 14.69 -10.78 -7.78
N TRP A 54 13.83 -9.74 -7.65
CA TRP A 54 13.38 -8.89 -8.74
C TRP A 54 14.07 -7.51 -8.80
N THR A 55 15.37 -7.46 -8.47
CA THR A 55 16.16 -6.22 -8.53
C THR A 55 16.18 -5.62 -9.93
N ASN A 56 16.34 -6.45 -10.97
CA ASN A 56 16.31 -6.04 -12.37
C ASN A 56 14.98 -5.36 -12.73
N CYS A 57 13.85 -5.96 -12.35
CA CYS A 57 12.53 -5.39 -12.60
C CYS A 57 12.36 -4.02 -11.92
N THR A 58 12.88 -3.82 -10.70
CA THR A 58 12.83 -2.50 -10.05
C THR A 58 13.63 -1.45 -10.82
N GLN A 59 14.79 -1.83 -11.37
CA GLN A 59 15.63 -0.94 -12.16
C GLN A 59 14.96 -0.58 -13.50
N ASP A 60 14.36 -1.56 -14.15
CA ASP A 60 13.64 -1.35 -15.41
C ASP A 60 12.37 -0.52 -15.22
N ILE A 61 11.59 -0.77 -14.15
CA ILE A 61 10.47 0.11 -13.79
C ILE A 61 10.96 1.55 -13.60
N ARG A 62 12.04 1.76 -12.89
CA ARG A 62 12.61 3.09 -12.66
C ARG A 62 13.01 3.75 -13.98
N ALA A 63 13.71 3.05 -14.86
CA ALA A 63 14.14 3.57 -16.15
C ALA A 63 12.95 3.91 -17.06
N ALA A 64 11.89 3.10 -17.04
CA ALA A 64 10.64 3.39 -17.74
C ALA A 64 9.96 4.64 -17.19
N LEU A 65 9.89 4.79 -15.86
CA LEU A 65 9.29 5.96 -15.20
C LEU A 65 10.09 7.24 -15.52
N ASP A 66 11.42 7.19 -15.52
CA ASP A 66 12.25 8.33 -15.91
C ASP A 66 11.94 8.78 -17.34
N TYR A 67 11.85 7.83 -18.27
CA TYR A 67 11.45 8.12 -19.65
C TYR A 67 10.03 8.68 -19.73
N ILE A 68 9.06 8.06 -19.07
CA ILE A 68 7.67 8.52 -19.04
C ILE A 68 7.58 9.94 -18.49
N ASP A 69 8.24 10.21 -17.37
CA ASP A 69 8.25 11.50 -16.69
C ASP A 69 8.85 12.61 -17.58
N ASP A 70 9.86 12.28 -18.39
CA ASP A 70 10.44 13.19 -19.36
C ASP A 70 9.46 13.47 -20.51
N GLN A 71 8.76 12.44 -21.03
CA GLN A 71 7.73 12.62 -22.06
C GLN A 71 6.53 13.45 -21.55
N LEU A 72 6.18 13.33 -20.27
CA LEU A 72 5.09 14.08 -19.64
C LEU A 72 5.41 15.56 -19.42
N SER A 73 6.67 15.97 -19.55
CA SER A 73 7.09 17.36 -19.34
C SER A 73 6.77 18.28 -20.51
N ASP A 74 6.46 17.73 -21.70
CA ASP A 74 6.06 18.44 -22.91
C ASP A 74 4.67 17.99 -23.34
N GLU A 75 3.79 18.91 -23.75
CA GLU A 75 2.37 18.64 -24.02
C GLU A 75 2.16 17.69 -25.21
N GLU A 76 2.98 17.79 -26.26
CA GLU A 76 2.86 16.95 -27.46
C GLU A 76 3.28 15.51 -27.15
N THR A 77 4.41 15.33 -26.49
CA THR A 77 4.91 14.00 -26.10
C THR A 77 4.06 13.40 -24.98
N ALA A 78 3.51 14.22 -24.05
CA ALA A 78 2.59 13.77 -23.02
C ALA A 78 1.34 13.10 -23.60
N SER A 79 0.73 13.69 -24.63
CA SER A 79 -0.42 13.09 -25.32
C SER A 79 -0.05 11.74 -25.93
N SER A 80 1.12 11.66 -26.57
CA SER A 80 1.58 10.43 -27.23
C SER A 80 1.86 9.30 -26.25
N ILE A 81 2.52 9.57 -25.12
CA ILE A 81 2.83 8.55 -24.12
C ILE A 81 1.55 8.03 -23.42
N LYS A 82 0.58 8.91 -23.12
CA LYS A 82 -0.71 8.51 -22.54
C LYS A 82 -1.48 7.59 -23.50
N GLN A 83 -1.50 7.91 -24.79
CA GLN A 83 -2.14 7.08 -25.80
C GLN A 83 -1.40 5.75 -26.03
N LEU A 84 -0.08 5.71 -25.91
CA LEU A 84 0.70 4.46 -25.95
C LEU A 84 0.20 3.45 -24.91
N PHE A 85 -0.04 3.91 -23.69
CA PHE A 85 -0.48 3.05 -22.60
C PHE A 85 -1.96 2.67 -22.70
N PHE A 86 -2.85 3.62 -22.96
CA PHE A 86 -4.30 3.40 -22.77
C PHE A 86 -5.15 3.67 -24.04
N GLY A 87 -4.52 4.03 -25.15
CA GLY A 87 -5.20 4.31 -26.39
C GLY A 87 -5.82 5.71 -26.46
N SER A 88 -6.64 5.93 -27.48
CA SER A 88 -7.35 7.19 -27.69
C SER A 88 -8.27 7.53 -26.52
N GLY A 89 -8.30 8.79 -26.14
CA GLY A 89 -9.04 9.30 -24.98
C GLY A 89 -8.22 9.40 -23.70
N ALA A 90 -7.04 8.74 -23.63
CA ALA A 90 -6.17 8.82 -22.47
C ALA A 90 -5.47 10.18 -22.32
N GLU A 91 -5.31 10.90 -23.42
CA GLU A 91 -4.66 12.23 -23.48
C GLU A 91 -5.35 13.30 -22.64
N ILE A 92 -6.62 13.11 -22.30
CA ILE A 92 -7.38 14.09 -21.49
C ILE A 92 -6.93 14.13 -20.03
N ASN A 93 -6.31 13.04 -19.55
CA ASN A 93 -5.94 12.91 -18.14
C ASN A 93 -4.79 13.85 -17.76
N SER A 94 -4.81 14.37 -16.54
CA SER A 94 -3.65 15.05 -15.99
C SER A 94 -2.45 14.11 -15.91
N ASN A 95 -1.23 14.63 -15.75
CA ASN A 95 -0.06 13.78 -15.53
C ASN A 95 -0.17 12.96 -14.25
N GLY A 96 -0.76 13.55 -13.19
CA GLY A 96 -1.04 12.85 -11.95
C GLY A 96 -2.01 11.69 -12.13
N ASP A 97 -3.14 11.90 -12.82
CA ASP A 97 -4.14 10.85 -13.05
C ASP A 97 -3.59 9.72 -13.92
N PHE A 98 -2.88 10.07 -15.00
CA PHE A 98 -2.23 9.07 -15.85
C PHE A 98 -1.20 8.24 -15.08
N THR A 99 -0.32 8.88 -14.30
CA THR A 99 0.70 8.15 -13.55
C THR A 99 0.14 7.41 -12.33
N SER A 100 -1.00 7.83 -11.81
CA SER A 100 -1.78 7.04 -10.83
C SER A 100 -2.26 5.72 -11.46
N ALA A 101 -2.74 5.74 -12.71
CA ALA A 101 -3.12 4.51 -13.41
C ALA A 101 -1.94 3.54 -13.61
N LEU A 102 -0.70 4.04 -13.75
CA LEU A 102 0.49 3.18 -13.85
C LEU A 102 0.73 2.35 -12.58
N THR A 103 0.26 2.80 -11.42
CA THR A 103 0.38 2.06 -10.16
C THR A 103 -0.40 0.74 -10.16
N GLY A 104 -1.28 0.53 -11.14
CA GLY A 104 -2.06 -0.71 -11.30
C GLY A 104 -1.24 -1.99 -11.28
N ILE A 105 0.05 -1.96 -11.70
CA ILE A 105 0.95 -3.13 -11.60
C ILE A 105 1.18 -3.60 -10.16
N TYR A 106 1.00 -2.72 -9.16
CA TYR A 106 1.18 -3.03 -7.75
C TYR A 106 -0.11 -3.44 -7.04
N GLY A 107 -1.26 -3.42 -7.74
CA GLY A 107 -2.58 -3.59 -7.13
C GLY A 107 -2.75 -4.85 -6.27
N PHE A 108 -2.06 -5.93 -6.62
CA PHE A 108 -2.09 -7.18 -5.86
C PHE A 108 -0.95 -7.36 -4.86
N PHE A 109 0.09 -6.50 -4.88
CA PHE A 109 1.28 -6.68 -4.03
C PHE A 109 0.93 -6.70 -2.55
N GLN A 110 0.13 -5.76 -2.08
CA GLN A 110 -0.29 -5.69 -0.68
C GLN A 110 -0.85 -7.02 -0.16
N SER A 111 -1.67 -7.71 -0.96
CA SER A 111 -2.39 -8.92 -0.55
C SER A 111 -1.65 -10.23 -0.87
N TYR A 112 -0.74 -10.22 -1.85
CA TYR A 112 -0.16 -11.45 -2.41
C TYR A 112 1.35 -11.37 -2.66
N GLY A 113 1.99 -10.25 -2.34
CA GLY A 113 3.42 -10.04 -2.62
C GLY A 113 3.71 -10.12 -4.13
N MET A 114 4.77 -10.83 -4.47
CA MET A 114 5.12 -11.09 -5.87
C MET A 114 4.20 -12.11 -6.55
N SER A 115 3.28 -12.75 -5.81
CA SER A 115 2.26 -13.63 -6.36
C SER A 115 1.08 -12.81 -6.92
N GLY A 116 -0.13 -13.31 -6.98
CA GLY A 116 -1.30 -12.56 -7.44
C GLY A 116 -1.79 -12.99 -8.83
N GLY A 117 -1.34 -14.13 -9.31
CA GLY A 117 -1.78 -14.71 -10.58
C GLY A 117 -1.29 -13.90 -11.80
N THR A 118 -2.09 -13.90 -12.87
CA THR A 118 -1.73 -13.26 -14.14
C THR A 118 -1.63 -11.73 -14.06
N GLY A 119 -2.35 -11.10 -13.09
CA GLY A 119 -2.29 -9.65 -12.83
C GLY A 119 -1.30 -9.27 -11.73
N GLY A 120 -0.63 -10.22 -11.10
CA GLY A 120 0.32 -9.97 -10.01
C GLY A 120 1.63 -9.34 -10.47
N LEU A 121 2.29 -8.64 -9.55
CA LEU A 121 3.56 -7.94 -9.81
C LEU A 121 4.65 -8.88 -10.33
N GLY A 122 4.76 -10.10 -9.81
CA GLY A 122 5.72 -11.09 -10.31
C GLY A 122 5.43 -11.55 -11.75
N SER A 123 4.15 -11.59 -12.16
CA SER A 123 3.77 -11.86 -13.55
C SER A 123 4.16 -10.70 -14.46
N PHE A 124 3.97 -9.46 -14.00
CA PHE A 124 4.45 -8.28 -14.71
C PHE A 124 5.97 -8.30 -14.88
N CYS A 125 6.74 -8.52 -13.79
CA CYS A 125 8.19 -8.60 -13.86
C CYS A 125 8.66 -9.77 -14.76
N THR A 126 8.02 -10.93 -14.69
CA THR A 126 8.33 -12.06 -15.58
C THR A 126 8.13 -11.68 -17.05
N TYR A 127 7.06 -10.95 -17.37
CA TYR A 127 6.80 -10.46 -18.73
C TYR A 127 7.82 -9.40 -19.15
N LEU A 128 8.11 -8.45 -18.25
CA LEU A 128 9.02 -7.34 -18.53
C LEU A 128 10.43 -7.85 -18.80
N GLU A 129 10.93 -8.80 -18.02
CA GLU A 129 12.31 -9.27 -18.01
C GLU A 129 12.62 -10.39 -19.02
N VAL A 130 11.84 -10.51 -20.09
CA VAL A 130 12.18 -11.40 -21.20
C VAL A 130 13.09 -10.70 -22.18
N ASP A 131 14.29 -11.21 -22.38
CA ASP A 131 15.23 -10.72 -23.37
C ASP A 131 14.69 -10.98 -24.82
N PRO A 132 14.56 -9.94 -25.66
CA PRO A 132 13.95 -10.09 -26.99
C PRO A 132 14.79 -10.91 -27.99
N GLU A 133 16.09 -11.04 -27.77
CA GLU A 133 16.97 -11.77 -28.66
C GLU A 133 17.05 -13.27 -28.33
N THR A 134 17.07 -13.59 -27.04
CA THR A 134 17.25 -14.96 -26.55
C THR A 134 15.96 -15.64 -26.12
N ASN A 135 14.88 -14.88 -25.89
CA ASN A 135 13.64 -15.32 -25.24
C ASN A 135 13.87 -15.91 -23.83
N GLY A 136 15.05 -15.65 -23.24
CA GLY A 136 15.39 -16.00 -21.88
C GLY A 136 15.11 -14.86 -20.90
N SER A 137 15.35 -15.09 -19.61
CA SER A 137 15.33 -14.02 -18.62
C SER A 137 16.54 -13.10 -18.84
N THR A 138 16.33 -11.80 -18.62
CA THR A 138 17.41 -10.81 -18.62
C THR A 138 18.40 -11.08 -17.50
N GLY A 139 19.59 -10.48 -17.62
CA GLY A 139 20.57 -10.49 -16.53
C GLY A 139 20.14 -9.66 -15.32
N PRO A 140 21.00 -9.57 -14.31
CA PRO A 140 20.71 -8.86 -13.06
C PRO A 140 20.48 -7.34 -13.25
N ASP A 141 20.92 -6.77 -14.36
CA ASP A 141 20.85 -5.35 -14.66
C ASP A 141 19.58 -4.97 -15.46
N GLY A 142 18.76 -5.95 -15.86
CA GLY A 142 17.53 -5.74 -16.63
C GLY A 142 17.74 -5.40 -18.10
N LEU A 143 16.72 -4.80 -18.72
CA LEU A 143 16.71 -4.42 -20.15
C LEU A 143 17.21 -3.00 -20.40
N ALA A 144 16.96 -2.08 -19.46
CA ALA A 144 17.20 -0.65 -19.69
C ALA A 144 18.65 -0.29 -20.06
N PRO A 145 19.69 -0.93 -19.50
CA PRO A 145 21.07 -0.64 -19.90
C PRO A 145 21.38 -0.97 -21.37
N LEU A 146 20.63 -1.90 -21.98
CA LEU A 146 20.85 -2.35 -23.37
C LEU A 146 19.91 -1.65 -24.35
N TYR A 147 18.64 -1.45 -23.95
CA TYR A 147 17.58 -1.03 -24.86
C TYR A 147 17.02 0.37 -24.51
N GLY A 148 17.36 0.92 -23.35
CA GLY A 148 16.88 2.22 -22.87
C GLY A 148 15.51 2.19 -22.22
N GLY A 149 15.19 3.26 -21.46
CA GLY A 149 13.92 3.38 -20.74
C GLY A 149 12.69 3.45 -21.64
N GLN A 150 12.82 3.99 -22.85
CA GLN A 150 11.74 4.00 -23.86
C GLN A 150 11.28 2.58 -24.18
N TYR A 151 12.20 1.69 -24.49
CA TYR A 151 11.88 0.30 -24.81
C TYR A 151 11.15 -0.39 -23.65
N VAL A 152 11.60 -0.15 -22.43
CA VAL A 152 10.98 -0.73 -21.23
C VAL A 152 9.56 -0.17 -21.02
N ALA A 153 9.36 1.14 -21.23
CA ALA A 153 8.04 1.78 -21.16
C ALA A 153 7.06 1.23 -22.21
N GLU A 154 7.55 1.03 -23.45
CA GLU A 154 6.77 0.42 -24.54
C GLU A 154 6.38 -1.03 -24.20
N ARG A 155 7.29 -1.81 -23.61
CA ARG A 155 6.99 -3.17 -23.13
C ARG A 155 5.96 -3.16 -22.03
N TRP A 156 6.09 -2.27 -21.04
CA TRP A 156 5.10 -2.12 -19.97
C TRP A 156 3.71 -1.85 -20.55
N ALA A 157 3.60 -0.88 -21.47
CA ALA A 157 2.33 -0.54 -22.13
C ALA A 157 1.72 -1.73 -22.91
N GLN A 158 2.55 -2.68 -23.32
CA GLN A 158 2.13 -3.88 -24.06
C GLN A 158 1.86 -5.09 -23.17
N TRP A 159 2.00 -4.98 -21.83
CA TRP A 159 1.64 -6.09 -20.95
C TRP A 159 0.16 -6.44 -21.11
N PRO A 160 -0.17 -7.68 -21.54
CA PRO A 160 -1.49 -7.99 -22.11
C PRO A 160 -2.68 -7.71 -21.19
N VAL A 161 -2.46 -7.80 -19.85
CA VAL A 161 -3.53 -7.61 -18.86
C VAL A 161 -3.58 -6.19 -18.29
N PHE A 162 -2.64 -5.32 -18.65
CA PHE A 162 -2.46 -4.03 -17.97
C PHE A 162 -3.66 -3.10 -18.10
N THR A 163 -4.14 -2.89 -19.35
CA THR A 163 -5.30 -2.01 -19.57
C THR A 163 -6.56 -2.54 -18.88
N GLU A 164 -6.76 -3.86 -18.86
CA GLU A 164 -7.90 -4.49 -18.18
C GLU A 164 -7.84 -4.25 -16.67
N LEU A 165 -6.68 -4.47 -16.03
CA LEU A 165 -6.47 -4.20 -14.61
C LEU A 165 -6.76 -2.74 -14.25
N VAL A 166 -6.32 -1.80 -15.08
CA VAL A 166 -6.58 -0.37 -14.85
C VAL A 166 -8.06 -0.05 -15.04
N ASN A 167 -8.71 -0.58 -16.08
CA ASN A 167 -10.13 -0.39 -16.32
C ASN A 167 -10.98 -0.88 -15.13
N GLU A 168 -10.65 -2.06 -14.59
CA GLU A 168 -11.35 -2.61 -13.42
C GLU A 168 -11.14 -1.75 -12.16
N ASN A 169 -9.91 -1.29 -11.92
CA ASN A 169 -9.59 -0.51 -10.73
C ASN A 169 -10.16 0.92 -10.75
N MET A 170 -10.25 1.52 -11.93
CA MET A 170 -10.63 2.93 -12.11
C MET A 170 -12.03 3.12 -12.70
N ASP A 171 -12.80 2.03 -12.86
CA ASP A 171 -14.13 2.04 -13.47
C ASP A 171 -14.14 2.76 -14.82
N THR A 172 -13.23 2.34 -15.72
CA THR A 172 -13.02 2.91 -17.05
C THR A 172 -13.19 1.86 -18.14
N ASN A 173 -13.14 2.30 -19.41
CA ASN A 173 -13.16 1.44 -20.59
C ASN A 173 -12.16 1.95 -21.64
N CYS A 174 -10.91 2.15 -21.20
CA CYS A 174 -9.81 2.47 -22.10
C CYS A 174 -9.67 1.40 -23.19
N ARG A 175 -9.30 1.79 -24.39
CA ARG A 175 -9.18 0.93 -25.57
C ARG A 175 -10.48 0.20 -25.97
N SER A 176 -11.64 0.58 -25.39
CA SER A 176 -12.94 -0.07 -25.63
C SER A 176 -12.89 -1.59 -25.46
N LEU A 177 -12.19 -2.08 -24.44
CA LEU A 177 -12.08 -3.53 -24.17
C LEU A 177 -13.44 -4.17 -23.89
N ASN A 178 -14.36 -3.41 -23.26
CA ASN A 178 -15.77 -3.78 -23.17
C ASN A 178 -16.53 -3.17 -24.34
N GLU A 179 -16.78 -3.96 -25.40
CA GLU A 179 -17.51 -3.55 -26.60
C GLU A 179 -18.95 -3.11 -26.34
N SER A 180 -19.52 -3.49 -25.19
CA SER A 180 -20.90 -3.13 -24.82
C SER A 180 -21.01 -1.75 -24.15
N ALA A 181 -19.90 -1.12 -23.83
CA ALA A 181 -19.82 0.19 -23.20
C ALA A 181 -19.10 1.22 -24.11
N PRO A 182 -19.41 2.52 -24.00
CA PRO A 182 -18.68 3.54 -24.72
C PRO A 182 -17.21 3.59 -24.28
N LEU A 183 -16.35 4.10 -25.16
CA LEU A 183 -14.98 4.46 -24.78
C LEU A 183 -15.03 5.47 -23.64
N ASP A 184 -14.35 5.17 -22.57
CA ASP A 184 -14.23 6.00 -21.38
C ASP A 184 -12.85 5.76 -20.74
N CYS A 185 -11.96 6.72 -20.89
CA CYS A 185 -10.61 6.64 -20.36
C CYS A 185 -10.27 7.85 -19.47
N ASP A 186 -11.26 8.30 -18.69
CA ASP A 186 -11.14 9.38 -17.73
C ASP A 186 -10.80 8.81 -16.34
N PHE A 187 -9.57 9.00 -15.90
CA PHE A 187 -9.06 8.57 -14.60
C PHE A 187 -9.33 9.59 -13.48
N SER A 188 -9.93 10.73 -13.79
CA SER A 188 -10.21 11.78 -12.82
C SER A 188 -11.51 11.58 -12.04
N LYS A 189 -12.29 10.56 -12.36
CA LYS A 189 -13.62 10.31 -11.79
C LYS A 189 -13.57 10.06 -10.28
N PRO A 190 -14.48 10.67 -9.52
CA PRO A 190 -14.66 10.33 -8.11
C PRO A 190 -15.10 8.88 -7.91
N TYR A 191 -14.71 8.28 -6.80
CA TYR A 191 -15.19 6.95 -6.42
C TYR A 191 -16.71 6.96 -6.22
N GLY A 192 -17.38 5.94 -6.77
CA GLY A 192 -18.82 5.72 -6.60
C GLY A 192 -19.19 4.69 -5.52
N ASP A 193 -18.25 3.81 -5.14
CA ASP A 193 -18.47 2.80 -4.11
C ASP A 193 -18.52 3.41 -2.70
N PRO A 194 -19.54 3.10 -1.87
CA PRO A 194 -19.67 3.68 -0.54
C PRO A 194 -18.50 3.40 0.40
N SER A 195 -17.86 2.24 0.29
CA SER A 195 -16.73 1.87 1.14
C SER A 195 -15.48 2.68 0.75
N ALA A 196 -15.25 2.83 -0.57
CA ALA A 196 -14.16 3.67 -1.09
C ALA A 196 -14.36 5.14 -0.70
N ILE A 197 -15.59 5.67 -0.82
CA ILE A 197 -15.94 7.05 -0.37
C ILE A 197 -15.67 7.23 1.12
N SER A 198 -16.11 6.26 1.95
CA SER A 198 -15.91 6.32 3.41
C SER A 198 -14.42 6.28 3.78
N TRP A 199 -13.65 5.41 3.15
CA TRP A 199 -12.21 5.32 3.37
C TRP A 199 -11.49 6.60 2.90
N THR A 200 -11.84 7.10 1.71
CA THR A 200 -11.28 8.35 1.19
C THR A 200 -11.54 9.52 2.12
N TRP A 201 -12.75 9.64 2.69
CA TRP A 201 -13.05 10.68 3.68
C TRP A 201 -12.09 10.61 4.86
N GLN A 202 -11.86 9.43 5.41
CA GLN A 202 -11.03 9.24 6.60
C GLN A 202 -9.57 9.61 6.36
N TYR A 203 -8.98 9.15 5.24
CA TYR A 203 -7.59 9.50 4.97
C TYR A 203 -7.43 10.96 4.52
N CYS A 204 -8.43 11.55 3.86
CA CYS A 204 -8.40 12.95 3.44
C CYS A 204 -8.60 13.94 4.60
N THR A 205 -9.23 13.54 5.68
CA THR A 205 -9.54 14.44 6.81
C THR A 205 -8.67 14.19 8.04
N GLU A 206 -8.30 12.94 8.29
CA GLU A 206 -7.72 12.51 9.56
C GLU A 206 -6.37 11.81 9.39
N TRP A 207 -6.37 10.59 8.81
CA TRP A 207 -5.20 9.70 8.84
C TRP A 207 -4.05 10.13 7.92
N GLY A 208 -4.33 10.79 6.81
CA GLY A 208 -3.35 11.03 5.75
C GLY A 208 -3.15 9.78 4.89
N PHE A 209 -2.04 9.07 5.11
CA PHE A 209 -1.68 7.88 4.34
C PHE A 209 -1.51 8.14 2.84
N TYR A 210 -1.06 9.35 2.48
CA TYR A 210 -0.78 9.69 1.08
C TYR A 210 0.43 8.93 0.58
N GLN A 211 0.18 7.95 -0.26
CA GLN A 211 1.19 7.06 -0.86
C GLN A 211 1.87 7.75 -2.06
N ALA A 212 2.46 8.92 -1.81
CA ALA A 212 3.18 9.68 -2.81
C ALA A 212 4.50 9.00 -3.22
N SER A 213 5.08 9.46 -4.33
CA SER A 213 6.40 8.99 -4.77
C SER A 213 7.47 9.32 -3.74
N ASN A 214 8.36 8.37 -3.50
CA ASN A 214 9.61 8.60 -2.80
C ASN A 214 10.67 9.13 -3.78
N ASP A 215 11.61 9.91 -3.27
CA ASP A 215 12.75 10.38 -4.04
C ASP A 215 13.87 9.34 -4.07
N GLY A 216 14.65 9.34 -5.15
CA GLY A 216 15.89 8.58 -5.23
C GLY A 216 15.84 7.35 -6.14
N PRO A 217 16.91 6.53 -6.12
CA PRO A 217 17.12 5.46 -7.10
C PRO A 217 16.17 4.26 -6.92
N HIS A 218 15.45 4.21 -5.82
CA HIS A 218 14.51 3.13 -5.49
C HIS A 218 13.05 3.54 -5.67
N ALA A 219 12.79 4.71 -6.27
CA ALA A 219 11.43 5.17 -6.51
C ALA A 219 10.71 4.25 -7.51
N LEU A 220 9.54 3.79 -7.11
CA LEU A 220 8.66 2.92 -7.88
C LEU A 220 7.48 3.68 -8.52
N LEU A 221 7.39 4.97 -8.29
CA LEU A 221 6.36 5.85 -8.83
C LEU A 221 6.96 6.99 -9.64
N SER A 222 6.14 7.53 -10.53
CA SER A 222 6.40 8.78 -11.23
C SER A 222 6.51 9.96 -10.27
N ARG A 223 7.33 10.96 -10.61
CA ARG A 223 7.44 12.24 -9.87
C ARG A 223 6.14 13.04 -9.81
N TYR A 224 5.16 12.73 -10.65
CA TYR A 224 3.84 13.37 -10.63
C TYR A 224 2.91 12.80 -9.54
N GLN A 225 3.29 11.72 -8.84
CA GLN A 225 2.59 11.21 -7.68
C GLN A 225 3.01 11.97 -6.42
N THR A 226 2.60 13.22 -6.30
CA THR A 226 2.98 14.13 -5.22
C THR A 226 1.93 14.17 -4.10
N LEU A 227 2.28 14.75 -2.95
CA LEU A 227 1.33 14.99 -1.87
C LEU A 227 0.21 15.95 -2.31
N GLU A 228 0.54 16.94 -3.14
CA GLU A 228 -0.42 17.89 -3.71
C GLU A 228 -1.43 17.18 -4.61
N TYR A 229 -0.97 16.22 -5.44
CA TYR A 229 -1.87 15.40 -6.25
C TYR A 229 -2.80 14.56 -5.38
N GLN A 230 -2.31 13.94 -4.30
CA GLN A 230 -3.15 13.18 -3.37
C GLN A 230 -4.22 14.08 -2.72
N GLN A 231 -3.87 15.31 -2.34
CA GLN A 231 -4.83 16.29 -1.82
C GLN A 231 -5.83 16.73 -2.90
N GLU A 232 -5.40 16.86 -4.15
CA GLU A 232 -6.30 17.19 -5.27
C GLU A 232 -7.34 16.08 -5.48
N VAL A 233 -6.96 14.80 -5.39
CA VAL A 233 -7.89 13.66 -5.43
C VAL A 233 -8.95 13.80 -4.33
N CYS A 234 -8.54 14.16 -3.11
CA CYS A 234 -9.47 14.44 -2.01
C CYS A 234 -10.45 15.57 -2.34
N ASN A 235 -9.95 16.67 -2.89
CA ASN A 235 -10.76 17.83 -3.24
C ASN A 235 -11.78 17.49 -4.34
N ARG A 236 -11.39 16.68 -5.32
CA ARG A 236 -12.27 16.21 -6.40
C ARG A 236 -13.34 15.24 -5.89
N GLN A 237 -12.99 14.38 -4.94
CA GLN A 237 -13.94 13.44 -4.34
C GLN A 237 -15.02 14.18 -3.50
N PHE A 238 -14.65 15.28 -2.82
CA PHE A 238 -15.53 15.97 -1.89
C PHE A 238 -15.70 17.48 -2.17
N PRO A 239 -16.09 17.90 -3.39
CA PRO A 239 -16.12 19.31 -3.76
C PRO A 239 -17.07 20.13 -2.88
N SER A 240 -18.19 19.55 -2.46
CA SER A 240 -19.13 20.23 -1.57
C SER A 240 -18.57 20.43 -0.15
N ALA A 241 -17.72 19.52 0.31
CA ALA A 241 -17.07 19.65 1.62
C ALA A 241 -15.97 20.72 1.59
N VAL A 242 -15.24 20.84 0.48
CA VAL A 242 -14.27 21.92 0.24
C VAL A 242 -14.95 23.29 0.34
N VAL A 243 -16.05 23.48 -0.41
CA VAL A 243 -16.81 24.76 -0.43
C VAL A 243 -17.35 25.14 0.96
N LYS A 244 -17.73 24.14 1.76
CA LYS A 244 -18.28 24.33 3.11
C LYS A 244 -17.22 24.41 4.20
N GLY A 245 -15.95 24.27 3.87
CA GLY A 245 -14.84 24.22 4.84
C GLY A 245 -14.86 22.99 5.77
N LEU A 246 -15.48 21.89 5.34
CA LEU A 246 -15.54 20.62 6.07
C LEU A 246 -14.37 19.68 5.74
N LEU A 247 -13.78 19.81 4.55
CA LEU A 247 -12.55 19.13 4.18
C LEU A 247 -11.38 20.06 4.56
N PRO A 248 -10.46 19.62 5.43
CA PRO A 248 -9.28 20.43 5.77
C PRO A 248 -8.34 20.55 4.56
N PRO A 249 -7.48 21.57 4.50
CA PRO A 249 -6.51 21.75 3.41
C PRO A 249 -5.43 20.66 3.36
N GLN A 250 -5.28 19.91 4.44
CA GLN A 250 -4.49 18.68 4.57
C GLN A 250 -5.04 17.86 5.74
N PRO A 251 -4.82 16.53 5.76
CA PRO A 251 -5.26 15.66 6.85
C PRO A 251 -4.71 16.08 8.22
N LEU A 252 -5.51 15.90 9.26
CA LEU A 252 -5.19 16.28 10.64
C LEU A 252 -4.45 15.14 11.39
N ALA A 253 -3.42 14.55 10.75
CA ALA A 253 -2.73 13.37 11.25
C ALA A 253 -2.11 13.56 12.66
N ASP A 254 -1.53 14.72 12.93
CA ASP A 254 -0.95 15.03 14.24
C ASP A 254 -2.01 15.06 15.35
N ASP A 255 -3.22 15.57 15.04
CA ASP A 255 -4.33 15.58 15.99
C ASP A 255 -4.83 14.16 16.28
N VAL A 256 -4.86 13.29 15.26
CA VAL A 256 -5.19 11.86 15.41
C VAL A 256 -4.17 11.18 16.33
N ASN A 257 -2.87 11.34 16.07
CA ASN A 257 -1.83 10.74 16.91
C ASN A 257 -1.88 11.26 18.36
N LYS A 258 -2.12 12.55 18.54
CA LYS A 258 -2.28 13.14 19.86
C LYS A 258 -3.49 12.57 20.62
N ALA A 259 -4.59 12.32 19.91
CA ALA A 259 -5.82 11.79 20.51
C ALA A 259 -5.73 10.29 20.79
N LEU A 260 -5.11 9.52 19.91
CA LEU A 260 -5.16 8.05 19.92
C LEU A 260 -3.83 7.38 20.34
N GLY A 261 -2.75 8.16 20.49
CA GLY A 261 -1.45 7.71 20.96
C GLY A 261 -0.49 7.16 19.91
N GLY A 262 -0.95 6.84 18.70
CA GLY A 262 -0.11 6.38 17.60
C GLY A 262 0.86 5.27 17.98
N TRP A 263 2.14 5.41 17.70
CA TRP A 263 3.20 4.45 18.03
C TRP A 263 3.44 4.25 19.54
N THR A 264 2.89 5.11 20.41
CA THR A 264 3.18 5.07 21.86
C THR A 264 2.22 4.18 22.64
N ILE A 265 1.13 3.70 22.05
CA ILE A 265 0.17 2.84 22.74
C ILE A 265 0.79 1.53 23.21
N ARG A 266 0.45 1.10 24.43
CA ARG A 266 0.88 -0.19 24.99
C ARG A 266 -0.31 -0.88 25.70
N PRO A 267 -1.40 -1.15 24.98
CA PRO A 267 -2.57 -1.77 25.59
C PRO A 267 -2.25 -3.15 26.13
N SER A 268 -2.79 -3.48 27.32
CA SER A 268 -2.75 -4.83 27.86
C SER A 268 -3.63 -5.79 27.04
N ASN A 269 -3.31 -7.08 27.05
CA ASN A 269 -4.04 -8.13 26.33
C ASN A 269 -4.23 -7.87 24.83
N VAL A 270 -3.24 -7.24 24.18
CA VAL A 270 -3.23 -7.09 22.71
C VAL A 270 -2.02 -7.79 22.13
N TYR A 271 -2.28 -8.60 21.11
CA TYR A 271 -1.26 -9.18 20.26
C TYR A 271 -1.21 -8.44 18.92
N PHE A 272 -0.02 -8.02 18.52
CA PHE A 272 0.23 -7.35 17.25
C PHE A 272 0.96 -8.26 16.26
N SER A 273 0.60 -8.18 14.98
CA SER A 273 1.33 -8.85 13.92
C SER A 273 1.44 -7.97 12.68
N GLY A 274 2.38 -8.30 11.81
CA GLY A 274 2.54 -7.67 10.50
C GLY A 274 3.47 -8.49 9.62
N GLY A 275 3.34 -8.38 8.31
CA GLY A 275 4.26 -9.02 7.37
C GLY A 275 5.58 -8.25 7.25
N GLU A 276 6.67 -8.98 6.97
CA GLU A 276 7.99 -8.39 6.78
C GLU A 276 7.99 -7.35 5.64
N PHE A 277 7.28 -7.64 4.55
CA PHE A 277 7.16 -6.77 3.39
C PHE A 277 5.79 -6.10 3.26
N ASP A 278 4.99 -6.13 4.33
CA ASP A 278 3.72 -5.40 4.40
C ASP A 278 3.97 -3.88 4.33
N PRO A 279 3.49 -3.18 3.28
CA PRO A 279 3.69 -1.73 3.18
C PRO A 279 3.09 -0.95 4.34
N TRP A 280 2.00 -1.43 4.94
CA TRP A 280 1.34 -0.80 6.08
C TRP A 280 2.08 -1.00 7.41
N ARG A 281 2.99 -2.00 7.49
CA ARG A 281 3.84 -2.18 8.67
C ARG A 281 4.72 -0.96 8.94
N THR A 282 5.05 -0.19 7.93
CA THR A 282 5.83 1.05 8.07
C THR A 282 5.21 2.08 9.02
N LEU A 283 3.88 2.07 9.20
CA LEU A 283 3.15 2.90 10.14
C LEU A 283 2.46 2.09 11.26
N SER A 284 2.72 0.79 11.35
CA SER A 284 2.22 -0.03 12.45
C SER A 284 3.09 0.13 13.71
N ILE A 285 2.61 -0.41 14.84
CA ILE A 285 3.39 -0.47 16.08
C ILE A 285 4.66 -1.34 15.94
N LEU A 286 4.72 -2.19 14.91
CA LEU A 286 5.86 -3.03 14.55
C LEU A 286 6.74 -2.37 13.46
N SER A 287 6.66 -1.06 13.32
CA SER A 287 7.50 -0.32 12.37
C SER A 287 8.98 -0.42 12.72
N THR A 288 9.81 -0.57 11.68
CA THR A 288 11.28 -0.54 11.77
C THR A 288 11.85 0.64 10.98
N GLU A 289 11.00 1.58 10.57
CA GLU A 289 11.43 2.77 9.85
C GLU A 289 12.19 3.73 10.79
N ASP A 290 13.13 4.50 10.25
CA ASP A 290 13.96 5.45 11.02
C ASP A 290 13.12 6.51 11.74
N ILE A 291 11.94 6.81 11.21
CA ILE A 291 10.98 7.78 11.79
C ILE A 291 10.16 7.21 12.95
N ALA A 292 10.12 5.88 13.10
CA ALA A 292 9.42 5.23 14.20
C ALA A 292 10.25 5.28 15.50
N PRO A 293 9.63 5.11 16.68
CA PRO A 293 10.36 5.07 17.94
C PRO A 293 11.47 4.00 17.91
N GLN A 294 12.70 4.43 18.12
CA GLN A 294 13.86 3.55 18.06
C GLN A 294 14.05 2.77 19.36
N GLY A 295 14.63 1.57 19.28
CA GLY A 295 14.93 0.71 20.43
C GLY A 295 13.74 -0.10 20.96
N VAL A 296 12.60 -0.07 20.29
CA VAL A 296 11.45 -0.91 20.62
C VAL A 296 11.75 -2.37 20.29
N GLN A 297 11.54 -3.26 21.27
CA GLN A 297 11.72 -4.71 21.15
C GLN A 297 10.39 -5.38 20.82
N PHE A 298 10.36 -6.16 19.75
CA PHE A 298 9.20 -7.01 19.41
C PHE A 298 9.39 -8.37 20.04
N SER A 299 8.50 -8.70 20.97
CA SER A 299 8.60 -9.91 21.80
C SER A 299 7.44 -10.86 21.54
N THR A 300 7.74 -12.15 21.43
CA THR A 300 6.73 -13.21 21.42
C THR A 300 6.43 -13.76 22.82
N THR A 301 7.08 -13.22 23.86
CA THR A 301 6.75 -13.55 25.25
C THR A 301 5.41 -12.95 25.62
N ILE A 302 4.48 -13.80 26.05
CA ILE A 302 3.12 -13.40 26.39
C ILE A 302 3.16 -12.58 27.70
N PRO A 303 2.65 -11.34 27.72
CA PRO A 303 2.51 -10.57 28.95
C PRO A 303 1.45 -11.19 29.89
N GLY A 304 1.59 -10.96 31.17
CA GLY A 304 0.53 -11.35 32.13
C GLY A 304 -0.82 -10.70 31.79
N CYS A 305 -1.91 -11.35 32.14
CA CYS A 305 -3.25 -10.84 31.90
C CYS A 305 -3.44 -9.47 32.57
N GLY A 306 -3.98 -8.51 31.83
CA GLY A 306 -4.16 -7.13 32.27
C GLY A 306 -2.86 -6.30 32.38
N VAL A 307 -1.71 -6.87 32.06
CA VAL A 307 -0.41 -6.22 32.20
C VAL A 307 -0.04 -5.54 30.86
N GLU A 308 0.19 -4.24 30.90
CA GLU A 308 0.78 -3.48 29.81
C GLU A 308 2.25 -3.86 29.63
N THR A 309 2.73 -3.85 28.38
CA THR A 309 4.17 -3.98 28.12
C THR A 309 4.89 -2.67 28.48
N SER A 310 6.22 -2.75 28.68
CA SER A 310 7.00 -1.51 28.86
C SER A 310 6.99 -0.65 27.60
N GLU A 311 7.30 0.63 27.74
CA GLU A 311 7.36 1.59 26.61
C GLU A 311 8.23 1.06 25.45
N ASN A 312 9.29 0.33 25.77
CA ASN A 312 10.24 -0.20 24.78
C ASN A 312 9.95 -1.65 24.38
N THR A 313 8.77 -2.18 24.68
CA THR A 313 8.41 -3.57 24.34
C THR A 313 7.02 -3.62 23.74
N VAL A 314 6.87 -4.39 22.68
CA VAL A 314 5.57 -4.71 22.06
C VAL A 314 5.42 -6.23 22.03
N PHE A 315 4.30 -6.75 22.53
CA PHE A 315 3.94 -8.14 22.30
C PHE A 315 3.46 -8.32 20.87
N GLY A 316 4.34 -8.82 20.01
CA GLY A 316 4.05 -8.91 18.60
C GLY A 316 5.07 -9.73 17.80
N TYR A 317 4.69 -10.03 16.57
CA TYR A 317 5.48 -10.86 15.67
C TYR A 317 5.46 -10.31 14.23
N ILE A 318 6.64 -10.16 13.64
CA ILE A 318 6.80 -9.85 12.22
C ILE A 318 6.94 -11.19 11.47
N MET A 319 5.99 -11.47 10.60
CA MET A 319 5.97 -12.69 9.79
C MET A 319 6.97 -12.58 8.65
N GLU A 320 7.93 -13.50 8.60
CA GLU A 320 8.95 -13.54 7.56
C GLU A 320 8.33 -13.75 6.17
N ASN A 321 8.88 -13.10 5.16
CA ASN A 321 8.48 -13.15 3.75
C ASN A 321 6.96 -13.13 3.56
N SER A 322 6.32 -12.18 4.20
CA SER A 322 4.87 -12.04 4.23
C SER A 322 4.47 -10.58 4.04
N GLU A 323 3.31 -10.38 3.48
CA GLU A 323 2.72 -9.07 3.25
C GLU A 323 1.50 -8.85 4.16
N HIS A 324 0.54 -8.09 3.68
CA HIS A 324 -0.56 -7.55 4.47
C HIS A 324 -1.55 -8.63 4.93
N CYS A 325 -1.76 -8.75 6.23
CA CYS A 325 -2.73 -9.66 6.84
C CYS A 325 -2.54 -11.15 6.46
N PHE A 326 -1.31 -11.61 6.24
CA PHE A 326 -1.04 -13.02 5.89
C PHE A 326 -1.46 -14.02 6.96
N ASP A 327 -1.55 -13.60 8.20
CA ASP A 327 -2.13 -14.42 9.28
C ASP A 327 -3.67 -14.58 9.20
N PHE A 328 -4.35 -13.84 8.36
CA PHE A 328 -5.77 -14.04 8.05
C PHE A 328 -5.99 -14.94 6.82
N GLN A 329 -4.91 -15.31 6.16
CA GLN A 329 -4.93 -16.29 5.08
C GLN A 329 -4.68 -17.71 5.61
N SER A 330 -5.25 -18.73 4.95
CA SER A 330 -5.13 -20.12 5.39
C SER A 330 -3.81 -20.81 4.96
N THR A 331 -3.21 -20.31 3.91
CA THR A 331 -2.07 -20.97 3.22
C THR A 331 -0.67 -20.63 3.75
N PRO A 332 -0.33 -19.38 4.14
CA PRO A 332 1.03 -19.07 4.59
C PRO A 332 1.38 -19.73 5.91
N THR A 333 2.56 -20.37 5.97
CA THR A 333 3.07 -21.01 7.21
C THR A 333 3.35 -19.97 8.29
N SER A 334 3.90 -18.79 7.91
CA SER A 334 4.15 -17.65 8.79
C SER A 334 2.87 -17.18 9.49
N GLY A 335 1.76 -17.12 8.77
CA GLY A 335 0.45 -16.77 9.33
C GLY A 335 -0.05 -17.78 10.35
N LYS A 336 0.28 -19.08 10.19
CA LYS A 336 -0.08 -20.11 11.18
C LYS A 336 0.63 -19.88 12.52
N LEU A 337 1.90 -19.51 12.49
CA LEU A 337 2.66 -19.21 13.71
C LEU A 337 2.07 -17.99 14.42
N SER A 338 1.79 -16.92 13.69
CA SER A 338 1.15 -15.70 14.24
C SER A 338 -0.18 -16.03 14.93
N ARG A 339 -1.08 -16.75 14.27
CA ARG A 339 -2.34 -17.19 14.89
C ARG A 339 -2.14 -18.07 16.12
N GLY A 340 -1.09 -18.90 16.12
CA GLY A 340 -0.72 -19.75 17.25
C GLY A 340 -0.30 -18.94 18.47
N LEU A 341 0.47 -17.87 18.29
CA LEU A 341 0.87 -16.95 19.36
C LEU A 341 -0.34 -16.28 20.01
N PHE A 342 -1.27 -15.76 19.23
CA PHE A 342 -2.50 -15.19 19.77
C PHE A 342 -3.35 -16.23 20.51
N THR A 343 -3.48 -17.45 19.95
CA THR A 343 -4.23 -18.53 20.61
C THR A 343 -3.61 -18.87 21.96
N SER A 344 -2.29 -18.97 22.03
CA SER A 344 -1.57 -19.23 23.30
C SER A 344 -1.79 -18.10 24.31
N ALA A 345 -1.72 -16.84 23.84
CA ALA A 345 -1.98 -15.68 24.68
C ALA A 345 -3.42 -15.70 25.24
N MET A 346 -4.40 -16.04 24.41
CA MET A 346 -5.79 -16.17 24.88
C MET A 346 -5.94 -17.27 25.94
N LEU A 347 -5.26 -18.40 25.80
CA LEU A 347 -5.30 -19.47 26.82
C LEU A 347 -4.69 -19.03 28.16
N GLU A 348 -3.64 -18.19 28.13
CA GLU A 348 -3.03 -17.63 29.35
C GLU A 348 -3.88 -16.52 29.96
N TRP A 349 -4.58 -15.70 29.17
CA TRP A 349 -5.38 -14.59 29.66
C TRP A 349 -6.79 -14.99 30.12
N LEU A 350 -7.42 -15.98 29.47
CA LEU A 350 -8.80 -16.40 29.82
C LEU A 350 -9.07 -16.69 31.28
N PRO A 351 -8.12 -17.25 32.10
CA PRO A 351 -8.36 -17.47 33.54
C PRO A 351 -8.67 -16.20 34.34
N CYS A 352 -8.27 -15.02 33.88
CA CYS A 352 -8.58 -13.75 34.54
C CYS A 352 -9.84 -13.04 33.99
N PHE A 353 -10.49 -13.61 32.99
CA PHE A 353 -11.72 -13.04 32.45
C PHE A 353 -12.84 -13.05 33.48
N GLY A 354 -13.40 -11.87 33.76
CA GLY A 354 -14.49 -11.70 34.74
C GLY A 354 -14.06 -11.83 36.22
N GLN A 355 -12.75 -11.68 36.47
CA GLN A 355 -12.24 -11.67 37.86
C GLN A 355 -11.99 -10.26 38.40
N GLU A 356 -12.38 -9.20 37.70
CA GLU A 356 -12.31 -7.80 38.14
C GLU A 356 -13.51 -7.38 38.97
#